data_81b0ad2ed14863b0cea06a1db509d7ef
#
_entry.id   81b0ad2ed14863b0cea06a1db509d7ef
#
_cell.length_a   1.000
_cell.length_b   1.000
_cell.length_c   1.000
_cell.angle_alpha   90.00
_cell.angle_beta   90.00
_cell.angle_gamma   90.00
#
_symmetry.space_group_name_H-M   'P 1'
#
loop_
_entity.id
_entity.type
_entity.pdbx_description
1 polymer ?
#
loop_
_entity_poly.entity_id
_entity_poly.type
_entity_poly.pdbx_seq_one_letter_code
_entity_poly.pdbx_strand_id
1 'polypeptide(L)'
;LLEEFPAMRFAKVDEVASSLGMEKDSFFRLEAAIKHGIAAYISNGHTFVPAREFCTQMAEHLEISSESIEDVMEDMALRGDLQLTVIEGKEVLYFYSYYKTESQIVSKMVELAETKPKPIAADMDAVISKAEIGSDIKLSAMQREAIKNSLEHSISIITGGPGTGKTTIINT
;
A
#
# COMPACT_ATOMS: atom_id res chain seq x y z
N LEU A 1 -10.83 -5.29 22.67
CA LEU A 1 -9.81 -4.59 23.47
C LEU A 1 -8.77 -3.89 22.59
N LEU A 2 -8.15 -4.58 21.58
CA LEU A 2 -7.17 -3.93 20.67
C LEU A 2 -7.80 -2.83 19.81
N GLU A 3 -9.05 -3.03 19.35
CA GLU A 3 -9.80 -2.04 18.59
C GLU A 3 -10.18 -0.80 19.42
N GLU A 4 -10.43 -1.00 20.73
CA GLU A 4 -10.78 0.08 21.67
C GLU A 4 -9.53 0.80 22.22
N PHE A 5 -8.39 0.13 22.26
CA PHE A 5 -7.12 0.66 22.78
C PHE A 5 -5.95 0.46 21.78
N PRO A 6 -5.93 1.21 20.66
CA PRO A 6 -4.92 1.03 19.60
C PRO A 6 -3.47 1.25 20.05
N ALA A 7 -3.26 1.96 21.16
CA ALA A 7 -1.94 2.21 21.73
C ALA A 7 -1.39 1.03 22.57
N MET A 8 -2.21 0.02 22.86
CA MET A 8 -1.75 -1.16 23.59
C MET A 8 -1.01 -2.12 22.65
N ARG A 9 0.16 -2.58 23.08
CA ARG A 9 0.89 -3.62 22.36
C ARG A 9 0.14 -4.95 22.48
N PHE A 10 0.03 -5.70 21.38
CA PHE A 10 -0.64 -7.00 21.33
C PHE A 10 -0.22 -7.91 22.49
N ALA A 11 1.08 -8.04 22.76
CA ALA A 11 1.60 -8.89 23.84
C ALA A 11 0.98 -8.58 25.22
N LYS A 12 0.67 -7.32 25.51
CA LYS A 12 0.06 -6.93 26.79
C LYS A 12 -1.41 -7.27 26.86
N VAL A 13 -2.13 -7.17 25.75
CA VAL A 13 -3.54 -7.57 25.63
C VAL A 13 -3.65 -9.09 25.67
N ASP A 14 -2.73 -9.81 25.06
CA ASP A 14 -2.65 -11.26 25.05
C ASP A 14 -2.37 -11.85 26.45
N GLU A 15 -1.47 -11.19 27.20
CA GLU A 15 -1.22 -11.53 28.62
C GLU A 15 -2.46 -11.39 29.48
N VAL A 16 -3.21 -10.30 29.29
CA VAL A 16 -4.50 -10.07 30.01
C VAL A 16 -5.52 -11.11 29.60
N ALA A 17 -5.67 -11.40 28.31
CA ALA A 17 -6.60 -12.39 27.80
C ALA A 17 -6.32 -13.80 28.38
N SER A 18 -5.03 -14.18 28.40
CA SER A 18 -4.57 -15.44 29.01
C SER A 18 -4.86 -15.50 30.51
N SER A 19 -4.66 -14.39 31.25
CA SER A 19 -4.96 -14.30 32.67
C SER A 19 -6.46 -14.41 32.98
N LEU A 20 -7.32 -14.06 32.03
CA LEU A 20 -8.78 -14.21 32.11
C LEU A 20 -9.28 -15.60 31.64
N GLY A 21 -8.36 -16.53 31.35
CA GLY A 21 -8.68 -17.89 30.97
C GLY A 21 -9.02 -18.09 29.49
N MET A 22 -8.63 -17.17 28.61
CA MET A 22 -8.77 -17.37 27.16
C MET A 22 -7.81 -18.46 26.69
N GLU A 23 -8.33 -19.45 25.97
CA GLU A 23 -7.55 -20.55 25.41
C GLU A 23 -6.57 -20.05 24.35
N LYS A 24 -5.39 -20.72 24.24
CA LYS A 24 -4.31 -20.32 23.31
C LYS A 24 -4.75 -20.32 21.86
N ASP A 25 -5.64 -21.22 21.47
CA ASP A 25 -6.21 -21.42 20.13
C ASP A 25 -7.58 -20.75 19.94
N SER A 26 -8.01 -19.93 20.91
CA SER A 26 -9.27 -19.20 20.79
C SER A 26 -9.31 -18.37 19.51
N PHE A 27 -10.34 -18.57 18.70
CA PHE A 27 -10.58 -17.85 17.44
C PHE A 27 -10.37 -16.34 17.55
N PHE A 28 -10.94 -15.72 18.59
CA PHE A 28 -10.83 -14.27 18.80
C PHE A 28 -9.38 -13.81 19.10
N ARG A 29 -8.62 -14.66 19.80
CA ARG A 29 -7.20 -14.40 20.06
C ARG A 29 -6.38 -14.46 18.78
N LEU A 30 -6.60 -15.50 17.97
CA LEU A 30 -5.89 -15.71 16.70
C LEU A 30 -6.24 -14.62 15.67
N GLU A 31 -7.52 -14.28 15.54
CA GLU A 31 -7.98 -13.18 14.70
C GLU A 31 -7.29 -11.85 15.06
N ALA A 32 -7.24 -11.51 16.36
CA ALA A 32 -6.58 -10.30 16.84
C ALA A 32 -5.07 -10.32 16.56
N ALA A 33 -4.42 -11.46 16.74
CA ALA A 33 -3.00 -11.65 16.44
C ALA A 33 -2.69 -11.49 14.96
N ILE A 34 -3.49 -12.10 14.07
CA ILE A 34 -3.35 -11.99 12.61
C ILE A 34 -3.52 -10.54 12.18
N LYS A 35 -4.58 -9.85 12.63
CA LYS A 35 -4.79 -8.43 12.34
C LYS A 35 -3.61 -7.57 12.79
N HIS A 36 -3.09 -7.81 13.98
CA HIS A 36 -1.94 -7.07 14.50
C HIS A 36 -0.67 -7.36 13.69
N GLY A 37 -0.41 -8.61 13.33
CA GLY A 37 0.74 -9.01 12.52
C GLY A 37 0.72 -8.35 11.14
N ILE A 38 -0.41 -8.38 10.43
CA ILE A 38 -0.56 -7.72 9.12
C ILE A 38 -0.38 -6.20 9.27
N ALA A 39 -0.95 -5.58 10.32
CA ALA A 39 -0.79 -4.15 10.58
C ALA A 39 0.69 -3.75 10.82
N ALA A 40 1.49 -4.63 11.41
CA ALA A 40 2.93 -4.41 11.58
C ALA A 40 3.67 -4.39 10.22
N TYR A 41 3.34 -5.26 9.28
CA TYR A 41 3.87 -5.20 7.91
C TYR A 41 3.46 -3.90 7.20
N ILE A 42 2.21 -3.50 7.33
CA ILE A 42 1.69 -2.25 6.74
C ILE A 42 2.42 -1.02 7.29
N SER A 43 2.71 -0.99 8.59
CA SER A 43 3.44 0.12 9.21
C SER A 43 4.89 0.25 8.69
N ASN A 44 5.43 -0.82 8.12
CA ASN A 44 6.74 -0.85 7.45
C ASN A 44 6.66 -0.56 5.93
N GLY A 45 5.50 -0.14 5.43
CA GLY A 45 5.31 0.28 4.04
C GLY A 45 4.88 -0.83 3.09
N HIS A 46 4.49 -2.01 3.60
CA HIS A 46 3.95 -3.10 2.79
C HIS A 46 2.43 -2.96 2.64
N THR A 47 1.86 -3.48 1.57
CA THR A 47 0.41 -3.56 1.38
C THR A 47 -0.15 -4.96 1.63
N PHE A 48 0.72 -5.98 1.60
CA PHE A 48 0.40 -7.38 1.83
C PHE A 48 1.51 -8.10 2.59
N VAL A 49 1.23 -9.32 3.01
CA VAL A 49 2.20 -10.24 3.60
C VAL A 49 2.28 -11.54 2.80
N PRO A 50 3.45 -12.20 2.68
CA PRO A 50 3.55 -13.55 2.12
C PRO A 50 2.79 -14.52 3.03
N ALA A 51 1.71 -15.16 2.52
CA ALA A 51 0.77 -15.90 3.37
C ALA A 51 1.40 -17.05 4.13
N ARG A 52 2.23 -17.87 3.46
CA ARG A 52 2.85 -19.05 4.06
C ARG A 52 3.88 -18.69 5.14
N GLU A 53 4.79 -17.75 4.84
CA GLU A 53 5.81 -17.28 5.77
C GLU A 53 5.17 -16.61 6.99
N PHE A 54 4.14 -15.81 6.75
CA PHE A 54 3.37 -15.15 7.80
C PHE A 54 2.68 -16.17 8.72
N CYS A 55 2.00 -17.18 8.15
CA CYS A 55 1.37 -18.25 8.91
C CYS A 55 2.38 -18.97 9.81
N THR A 56 3.54 -19.37 9.28
CA THR A 56 4.60 -20.04 10.03
C THR A 56 5.11 -19.17 11.19
N GLN A 57 5.40 -17.91 10.93
CA GLN A 57 5.88 -16.97 11.96
C GLN A 57 4.85 -16.74 13.06
N MET A 58 3.55 -16.64 12.69
CA MET A 58 2.48 -16.50 13.67
C MET A 58 2.31 -17.75 14.53
N ALA A 59 2.37 -18.93 13.92
CA ALA A 59 2.29 -20.21 14.63
C ALA A 59 3.42 -20.38 15.65
N GLU A 60 4.64 -20.07 15.26
CA GLU A 60 5.81 -20.08 16.15
C GLU A 60 5.68 -19.04 17.28
N HIS A 61 5.26 -17.82 16.97
CA HIS A 61 5.14 -16.74 17.95
C HIS A 61 4.03 -17.00 18.99
N LEU A 62 2.92 -17.62 18.58
CA LEU A 62 1.78 -17.92 19.44
C LEU A 62 1.86 -19.30 20.10
N GLU A 63 2.86 -20.10 19.75
CA GLU A 63 3.06 -21.48 20.20
C GLU A 63 1.85 -22.38 19.90
N ILE A 64 1.34 -22.33 18.67
CA ILE A 64 0.20 -23.11 18.18
C ILE A 64 0.51 -23.76 16.83
N SER A 65 -0.40 -24.59 16.31
CA SER A 65 -0.25 -25.19 14.99
C SER A 65 -0.45 -24.17 13.85
N SER A 66 0.25 -24.34 12.73
CA SER A 66 0.02 -23.56 11.52
C SER A 66 -1.40 -23.77 10.97
N GLU A 67 -1.95 -24.98 11.12
CA GLU A 67 -3.31 -25.34 10.71
C GLU A 67 -4.35 -24.44 11.40
N SER A 68 -4.20 -24.19 12.71
CA SER A 68 -5.11 -23.28 13.45
C SER A 68 -5.03 -21.84 12.94
N ILE A 69 -3.87 -21.36 12.49
CA ILE A 69 -3.73 -20.05 11.88
C ILE A 69 -4.37 -20.02 10.49
N GLU A 70 -4.13 -21.05 9.68
CA GLU A 70 -4.70 -21.19 8.34
C GLU A 70 -6.23 -21.18 8.39
N ASP A 71 -6.84 -21.97 9.27
CA ASP A 71 -8.29 -22.03 9.46
C ASP A 71 -8.89 -20.64 9.79
N VAL A 72 -8.25 -19.89 10.68
CA VAL A 72 -8.70 -18.53 11.02
C VAL A 72 -8.50 -17.56 9.87
N MET A 73 -7.38 -17.64 9.15
CA MET A 73 -7.14 -16.80 7.96
C MET A 73 -8.18 -17.07 6.86
N GLU A 74 -8.54 -18.34 6.62
CA GLU A 74 -9.58 -18.71 5.66
C GLU A 74 -10.96 -18.18 6.08
N ASP A 75 -11.34 -18.32 7.35
CA ASP A 75 -12.60 -17.78 7.86
C ASP A 75 -12.66 -16.26 7.74
N MET A 76 -11.57 -15.55 8.08
CA MET A 76 -11.47 -14.10 7.89
C MET A 76 -11.57 -13.70 6.41
N ALA A 77 -11.03 -14.51 5.50
CA ALA A 77 -11.15 -14.28 4.07
C ALA A 77 -12.59 -14.50 3.58
N LEU A 78 -13.28 -15.54 4.07
CA LEU A 78 -14.68 -15.80 3.74
C LEU A 78 -15.61 -14.67 4.25
N ARG A 79 -15.31 -14.07 5.38
CA ARG A 79 -16.03 -12.90 5.91
C ARG A 79 -15.71 -11.59 5.20
N GLY A 80 -14.68 -11.57 4.36
CA GLY A 80 -14.23 -10.38 3.64
C GLY A 80 -13.37 -9.41 4.47
N ASP A 81 -12.80 -9.86 5.57
CA ASP A 81 -11.81 -9.09 6.36
C ASP A 81 -10.46 -9.11 5.67
N LEU A 82 -10.10 -10.26 5.08
CA LEU A 82 -8.85 -10.51 4.38
C LEU A 82 -9.10 -10.89 2.92
N GLN A 83 -8.05 -10.81 2.11
CA GLN A 83 -8.01 -11.29 0.73
C GLN A 83 -6.76 -12.12 0.52
N LEU A 84 -6.95 -13.41 0.23
CA LEU A 84 -5.91 -14.30 -0.29
C LEU A 84 -5.86 -14.17 -1.81
N THR A 85 -4.68 -14.06 -2.38
CA THR A 85 -4.46 -14.03 -3.83
C THR A 85 -3.04 -14.49 -4.17
N VAL A 86 -2.73 -14.58 -5.46
CA VAL A 86 -1.40 -14.99 -5.93
C VAL A 86 -0.74 -13.85 -6.70
N ILE A 87 0.46 -13.46 -6.29
CA ILE A 87 1.30 -12.48 -6.98
C ILE A 87 2.63 -13.17 -7.33
N GLU A 88 2.98 -13.17 -8.63
CA GLU A 88 4.21 -13.79 -9.14
C GLU A 88 4.41 -15.24 -8.66
N GLY A 89 3.33 -16.00 -8.60
CA GLY A 89 3.33 -17.41 -8.19
C GLY A 89 3.44 -17.65 -6.67
N LYS A 90 3.34 -16.61 -5.86
CA LYS A 90 3.35 -16.69 -4.39
C LYS A 90 2.00 -16.30 -3.83
N GLU A 91 1.52 -17.07 -2.86
CA GLU A 91 0.32 -16.72 -2.10
C GLU A 91 0.61 -15.55 -1.16
N VAL A 92 -0.24 -14.54 -1.23
CA VAL A 92 -0.16 -13.33 -0.41
C VAL A 92 -1.49 -13.04 0.25
N LEU A 93 -1.42 -12.40 1.41
CA LEU A 93 -2.55 -12.05 2.23
C LEU A 93 -2.61 -10.54 2.44
N TYR A 94 -3.77 -9.96 2.15
CA TYR A 94 -4.09 -8.54 2.37
C TYR A 94 -5.15 -8.35 3.42
N PHE A 95 -5.19 -7.21 4.08
CA PHE A 95 -6.49 -6.68 4.47
C PHE A 95 -7.32 -6.37 3.22
N TYR A 96 -8.59 -6.75 3.22
CA TYR A 96 -9.46 -6.56 2.05
C TYR A 96 -9.54 -5.11 1.58
N SER A 97 -9.52 -4.15 2.50
CA SER A 97 -9.52 -2.72 2.19
C SER A 97 -8.30 -2.28 1.38
N TYR A 98 -7.11 -2.81 1.69
CA TYR A 98 -5.87 -2.54 0.95
C TYR A 98 -5.91 -3.16 -0.44
N TYR A 99 -6.31 -4.44 -0.55
CA TYR A 99 -6.49 -5.13 -1.83
C TYR A 99 -7.45 -4.36 -2.75
N LYS A 100 -8.61 -3.97 -2.21
CA LYS A 100 -9.63 -3.22 -2.96
C LYS A 100 -9.09 -1.87 -3.44
N THR A 101 -8.40 -1.14 -2.57
CA THR A 101 -7.82 0.16 -2.91
C THR A 101 -6.76 0.03 -3.99
N GLU A 102 -5.84 -0.92 -3.86
CA GLU A 102 -4.80 -1.20 -4.86
C GLU A 102 -5.40 -1.59 -6.21
N SER A 103 -6.39 -2.48 -6.21
CA SER A 103 -7.12 -2.88 -7.43
C SER A 103 -7.83 -1.70 -8.11
N GLN A 104 -8.41 -0.79 -7.33
CA GLN A 104 -9.05 0.42 -7.86
C GLN A 104 -8.02 1.38 -8.47
N ILE A 105 -6.86 1.55 -7.82
CA ILE A 105 -5.75 2.36 -8.35
C ILE A 105 -5.27 1.77 -9.68
N VAL A 106 -5.00 0.47 -9.72
CA VAL A 106 -4.56 -0.22 -10.95
C VAL A 106 -5.58 -0.05 -12.07
N SER A 107 -6.88 -0.30 -11.79
CA SER A 107 -7.94 -0.13 -12.78
C SER A 107 -7.99 1.29 -13.33
N LYS A 108 -7.81 2.29 -12.46
CA LYS A 108 -7.80 3.70 -12.88
C LYS A 108 -6.55 4.05 -13.69
N MET A 109 -5.40 3.49 -13.34
CA MET A 109 -4.16 3.68 -14.11
C MET A 109 -4.28 3.06 -15.51
N VAL A 110 -4.86 1.86 -15.62
CA VAL A 110 -5.12 1.22 -16.93
C VAL A 110 -6.05 2.08 -17.79
N GLU A 111 -7.18 2.53 -17.22
CA GLU A 111 -8.11 3.44 -17.92
C GLU A 111 -7.41 4.70 -18.43
N LEU A 112 -6.59 5.33 -17.60
CA LEU A 112 -5.82 6.51 -17.98
C LEU A 112 -4.77 6.20 -19.05
N ALA A 113 -4.06 5.07 -18.96
CA ALA A 113 -3.06 4.67 -19.95
C ALA A 113 -3.65 4.38 -21.33
N GLU A 114 -4.89 3.89 -21.40
CA GLU A 114 -5.63 3.66 -22.64
C GLU A 114 -6.18 4.97 -23.24
N THR A 115 -6.29 6.02 -22.45
CA THR A 115 -6.78 7.32 -22.90
C THR A 115 -5.67 8.06 -23.66
N LYS A 116 -5.91 8.39 -24.92
CA LYS A 116 -4.96 9.21 -25.69
C LYS A 116 -5.06 10.66 -25.24
N PRO A 117 -3.97 11.29 -24.80
CA PRO A 117 -3.96 12.70 -24.46
C PRO A 117 -4.32 13.54 -25.70
N LYS A 118 -5.00 14.67 -25.48
CA LYS A 118 -5.31 15.60 -26.58
C LYS A 118 -3.99 16.21 -27.08
N PRO A 119 -3.74 16.22 -28.40
CA PRO A 119 -2.57 16.87 -28.95
C PRO A 119 -2.51 18.35 -28.54
N ILE A 120 -1.40 18.77 -27.98
CA ILE A 120 -1.16 20.18 -27.68
C ILE A 120 -0.57 20.83 -28.93
N ALA A 121 -1.35 21.67 -29.60
CA ALA A 121 -0.99 22.32 -30.84
C ALA A 121 0.04 23.48 -30.66
N ALA A 122 0.51 23.74 -29.45
CA ALA A 122 1.42 24.83 -29.13
C ALA A 122 2.89 24.37 -29.18
N ASP A 123 3.78 25.30 -29.51
CA ASP A 123 5.22 25.09 -29.31
C ASP A 123 5.50 25.02 -27.80
N MET A 124 5.77 23.82 -27.32
CA MET A 124 6.00 23.53 -25.90
C MET A 124 7.22 24.26 -25.36
N ASP A 125 8.27 24.42 -26.16
CA ASP A 125 9.47 25.16 -25.73
C ASP A 125 9.14 26.64 -25.51
N ALA A 126 8.33 27.23 -26.38
CA ALA A 126 7.88 28.60 -26.23
C ALA A 126 6.96 28.77 -24.99
N VAL A 127 6.06 27.83 -24.73
CA VAL A 127 5.17 27.83 -23.54
C VAL A 127 5.99 27.74 -22.25
N ILE A 128 6.92 26.76 -22.16
CA ILE A 128 7.78 26.59 -20.99
C ILE A 128 8.67 27.83 -20.77
N SER A 129 9.23 28.40 -21.83
CA SER A 129 10.07 29.61 -21.72
C SER A 129 9.28 30.82 -21.23
N LYS A 130 8.02 30.95 -21.63
CA LYS A 130 7.13 32.00 -21.14
C LYS A 130 6.78 31.82 -19.66
N ALA A 131 6.56 30.57 -19.22
CA ALA A 131 6.31 30.24 -17.82
C ALA A 131 7.55 30.50 -16.93
N GLU A 132 8.75 30.19 -17.40
CA GLU A 132 10.01 30.53 -16.70
C GLU A 132 10.15 32.04 -16.47
N ILE A 133 9.87 32.86 -17.50
CA ILE A 133 9.92 34.32 -17.37
C ILE A 133 8.86 34.83 -16.38
N GLY A 134 7.65 34.28 -16.44
CA GLY A 134 6.55 34.69 -15.56
C GLY A 134 6.77 34.32 -14.08
N SER A 135 7.52 33.27 -13.81
CA SER A 135 7.79 32.74 -12.46
C SER A 135 9.17 33.11 -11.92
N ASP A 136 10.01 33.79 -12.70
CA ASP A 136 11.42 34.08 -12.41
C ASP A 136 12.23 32.82 -12.03
N ILE A 137 11.94 31.71 -12.70
CA ILE A 137 12.54 30.40 -12.48
C ILE A 137 13.24 29.95 -13.75
N LYS A 138 14.44 29.39 -13.62
CA LYS A 138 15.16 28.73 -14.71
C LYS A 138 15.15 27.22 -14.52
N LEU A 139 14.46 26.51 -15.39
CA LEU A 139 14.37 25.05 -15.36
C LEU A 139 15.61 24.40 -16.01
N SER A 140 16.05 23.28 -15.44
CA SER A 140 17.06 22.43 -16.08
C SER A 140 16.48 21.72 -17.31
N ALA A 141 17.35 21.18 -18.17
CA ALA A 141 16.94 20.42 -19.35
C ALA A 141 16.04 19.22 -18.95
N MET A 142 16.38 18.49 -17.88
CA MET A 142 15.58 17.37 -17.38
C MET A 142 14.22 17.81 -16.82
N GLN A 143 14.14 18.97 -16.19
CA GLN A 143 12.88 19.52 -15.70
C GLN A 143 11.96 19.92 -16.85
N ARG A 144 12.51 20.54 -17.90
CA ARG A 144 11.76 20.86 -19.13
C ARG A 144 11.24 19.60 -19.83
N GLU A 145 12.08 18.55 -19.91
CA GLU A 145 11.70 17.25 -20.47
C GLU A 145 10.56 16.59 -19.63
N ALA A 146 10.66 16.63 -18.31
CA ALA A 146 9.61 16.12 -17.43
C ALA A 146 8.26 16.82 -17.63
N ILE A 147 8.26 18.14 -17.85
CA ILE A 147 7.05 18.90 -18.18
C ILE A 147 6.47 18.44 -19.53
N LYS A 148 7.30 18.34 -20.58
CA LYS A 148 6.86 17.86 -21.90
C LYS A 148 6.24 16.46 -21.79
N ASN A 149 6.93 15.53 -21.16
CA ASN A 149 6.45 14.17 -20.96
C ASN A 149 5.12 14.12 -20.21
N SER A 150 4.93 14.98 -19.19
CA SER A 150 3.65 15.03 -18.44
C SER A 150 2.49 15.55 -19.26
N LEU A 151 2.73 16.37 -20.25
CA LEU A 151 1.72 16.93 -21.14
C LEU A 151 1.43 16.06 -22.35
N GLU A 152 2.39 15.22 -22.78
CA GLU A 152 2.26 14.31 -23.91
C GLU A 152 1.67 12.94 -23.55
N HIS A 153 1.68 12.58 -22.26
CA HIS A 153 1.23 11.28 -21.78
C HIS A 153 0.12 11.41 -20.73
N SER A 154 -0.82 10.49 -20.77
CA SER A 154 -1.93 10.45 -19.78
C SER A 154 -1.46 10.09 -18.36
N ILE A 155 -0.32 9.39 -18.27
CA ILE A 155 0.34 9.06 -17.01
C ILE A 155 1.83 9.34 -17.16
N SER A 156 2.41 10.06 -16.22
CA SER A 156 3.85 10.26 -16.11
C SER A 156 4.31 10.11 -14.66
N ILE A 157 5.52 9.60 -14.45
CA ILE A 157 6.13 9.44 -13.14
C ILE A 157 7.38 10.30 -13.08
N ILE A 158 7.37 11.31 -12.20
CA ILE A 158 8.50 12.21 -11.97
C ILE A 158 9.18 11.82 -10.66
N THR A 159 10.40 11.30 -10.73
CA THR A 159 11.19 10.91 -9.57
C THR A 159 12.38 11.84 -9.36
N GLY A 160 12.93 11.85 -8.16
CA GLY A 160 14.11 12.64 -7.85
C GLY A 160 14.31 12.78 -6.34
N GLY A 161 15.54 13.05 -5.92
CA GLY A 161 15.90 13.26 -4.51
C GLY A 161 15.22 14.49 -3.87
N PRO A 162 15.38 14.69 -2.57
CA PRO A 162 14.95 15.92 -1.90
C PRO A 162 15.60 17.16 -2.54
N GLY A 163 14.84 18.24 -2.70
CA GLY A 163 15.36 19.51 -3.24
C GLY A 163 15.59 19.56 -4.75
N THR A 164 15.26 18.53 -5.53
CA THR A 164 15.45 18.51 -7.00
C THR A 164 14.41 19.32 -7.80
N GLY A 165 13.51 20.03 -7.12
CA GLY A 165 12.53 20.90 -7.77
C GLY A 165 11.32 20.19 -8.35
N LYS A 166 10.96 18.98 -7.87
CA LYS A 166 9.73 18.27 -8.31
C LYS A 166 8.45 19.10 -8.17
N THR A 167 8.29 19.76 -7.03
CA THR A 167 7.13 20.66 -6.79
C THR A 167 7.15 21.88 -7.70
N THR A 168 8.34 22.37 -8.05
CA THR A 168 8.52 23.50 -8.99
C THR A 168 7.99 23.12 -10.36
N ILE A 169 8.29 21.92 -10.87
CA ILE A 169 7.79 21.41 -12.16
C ILE A 169 6.27 21.38 -12.21
N ILE A 170 5.61 20.97 -11.12
CA ILE A 170 4.15 20.84 -11.06
C ILE A 170 3.47 22.21 -11.06
N ASN A 171 4.13 23.24 -10.52
CA ASN A 171 3.57 24.59 -10.38
C ASN A 171 3.95 25.53 -11.55
N THR A 172 4.78 25.09 -12.48
CA THR A 172 5.15 25.83 -13.70
C THR A 172 4.19 25.55 -14.84
#